data_5436a5f0e051f252b02c30369eeee60e
#
_entry.id   5436a5f0e051f252b02c30369eeee60e
#
_cell.length_a   1.000
_cell.length_b   1.000
_cell.length_c   1.000
_cell.angle_alpha   90.00
_cell.angle_beta   90.00
_cell.angle_gamma   90.00
#
_symmetry.space_group_name_H-M   'P 1'
#
loop_
_entity.id
_entity.type
_entity.pdbx_description
1 polymer ?
#
loop_
_entity_poly.entity_id
_entity_poly.type
_entity_poly.pdbx_seq_one_letter_code
_entity_poly.pdbx_strand_id
1 'polypeptide(L)'
;MSLRIGVDTGGTFTDLCAYDDTTGQIHVRKVSSTPEDPGQAIVRGLGELLDQIGGRGVDEVAYFAHGTTVGTNALLTGRGARTGLITTRGFRDLLELGRGRRPHMYDAQADKPVPFVPRDLRMEVTERVRHDGRVEVPLAHDEVRAAVRALRERGVVAIAVCLLYSYVRPDHERAIGEIIRAEFPEAHVSLSSEVLPEFREFERLSTVVTNAYLGPVVADYLARLRGTLAASGLRCEPHVTQSNGGVIPFVTAE
;
A
#
# COMPACT_ATOMS: atom_id res chain seq x y z
N MET A 1 14.17 -31.29 -8.90
CA MET A 1 14.48 -30.28 -9.95
C MET A 1 13.67 -29.06 -9.59
N SER A 2 14.28 -27.87 -9.42
CA SER A 2 13.52 -26.69 -8.99
C SER A 2 13.73 -25.55 -9.98
N LEU A 3 12.63 -24.85 -10.29
CA LEU A 3 12.63 -23.63 -11.09
C LEU A 3 12.44 -22.43 -10.17
N ARG A 4 13.18 -21.36 -10.44
CA ARG A 4 12.94 -20.04 -9.84
C ARG A 4 12.45 -19.09 -10.92
N ILE A 5 11.33 -18.45 -10.69
CA ILE A 5 10.68 -17.58 -11.66
C ILE A 5 10.62 -16.17 -11.12
N GLY A 6 11.11 -15.23 -11.94
CA GLY A 6 10.92 -13.79 -11.75
C GLY A 6 9.98 -13.27 -12.82
N VAL A 7 9.03 -12.44 -12.43
CA VAL A 7 8.08 -11.80 -13.34
C VAL A 7 8.10 -10.29 -13.11
N ASP A 8 8.24 -9.52 -14.16
CA ASP A 8 8.07 -8.06 -14.11
C ASP A 8 6.92 -7.63 -15.02
N THR A 9 5.91 -7.03 -14.42
CA THR A 9 4.72 -6.57 -15.15
C THR A 9 4.74 -5.07 -15.32
N GLY A 10 5.00 -4.65 -16.56
CA GLY A 10 4.83 -3.27 -17.01
C GLY A 10 3.47 -3.02 -17.64
N GLY A 11 3.19 -1.77 -18.01
CA GLY A 11 1.91 -1.38 -18.63
C GLY A 11 1.66 -2.00 -20.01
N THR A 12 2.72 -2.36 -20.78
CA THR A 12 2.62 -2.86 -22.15
C THR A 12 3.03 -4.33 -22.26
N PHE A 13 4.09 -4.72 -21.59
CA PHE A 13 4.64 -6.07 -21.62
C PHE A 13 4.85 -6.62 -20.22
N THR A 14 4.75 -7.93 -20.12
CA THR A 14 5.12 -8.73 -18.95
C THR A 14 6.31 -9.58 -19.34
N ASP A 15 7.41 -9.38 -18.64
CA ASP A 15 8.66 -10.11 -18.82
C ASP A 15 8.77 -11.22 -17.76
N LEU A 16 9.07 -12.45 -18.21
CA LEU A 16 9.27 -13.60 -17.34
C LEU A 16 10.68 -14.14 -17.51
N CYS A 17 11.30 -14.52 -16.42
CA CYS A 17 12.62 -15.12 -16.38
C CYS A 17 12.59 -16.37 -15.51
N ALA A 18 12.97 -17.52 -16.04
CA ALA A 18 13.15 -18.75 -15.30
C ALA A 18 14.64 -19.08 -15.17
N TYR A 19 15.05 -19.42 -13.95
CA TYR A 19 16.34 -20.00 -13.66
C TYR A 19 16.14 -21.47 -13.25
N ASP A 20 16.80 -22.39 -13.97
CA ASP A 20 16.80 -23.81 -13.66
C ASP A 20 17.97 -24.15 -12.74
N ASP A 21 17.70 -24.44 -11.47
CA ASP A 21 18.71 -24.82 -10.47
C ASP A 21 19.51 -26.09 -10.88
N THR A 22 18.98 -26.93 -11.78
CA THR A 22 19.62 -28.18 -12.20
C THR A 22 20.64 -27.97 -13.31
N THR A 23 20.29 -27.16 -14.31
CA THR A 23 21.13 -26.93 -15.50
C THR A 23 21.94 -25.63 -15.42
N GLY A 24 21.56 -24.72 -14.51
CA GLY A 24 22.13 -23.38 -14.43
C GLY A 24 21.70 -22.46 -15.56
N GLN A 25 20.75 -22.88 -16.39
CA GLN A 25 20.28 -22.10 -17.55
C GLN A 25 19.24 -21.06 -17.15
N ILE A 26 19.27 -19.95 -17.88
CA ILE A 26 18.28 -18.86 -17.78
C ILE A 26 17.43 -18.87 -19.06
N HIS A 27 16.13 -18.86 -18.89
CA HIS A 27 15.17 -18.76 -19.98
C HIS A 27 14.31 -17.51 -19.78
N VAL A 28 14.02 -16.80 -20.87
CA VAL A 28 13.22 -15.57 -20.83
C VAL A 28 12.05 -15.67 -21.79
N ARG A 29 10.93 -15.08 -21.37
CA ARG A 29 9.73 -14.94 -22.18
C ARG A 29 9.15 -13.54 -21.98
N LYS A 30 8.70 -12.93 -23.07
CA LYS A 30 7.98 -11.67 -23.07
C LYS A 30 6.61 -11.87 -23.67
N VAL A 31 5.57 -11.40 -22.97
CA VAL A 31 4.19 -11.43 -23.44
C VAL A 31 3.55 -10.06 -23.32
N SER A 32 2.51 -9.79 -24.10
CA SER A 32 1.74 -8.54 -23.95
C SER A 32 1.01 -8.54 -22.62
N SER A 33 1.09 -7.44 -21.87
CA SER A 33 0.32 -7.27 -20.64
C SER A 33 -1.17 -7.17 -20.91
N THR A 34 -1.97 -7.53 -19.91
CA THR A 34 -3.41 -7.33 -19.87
C THR A 34 -3.70 -6.27 -18.80
N PRO A 35 -3.82 -4.97 -19.17
CA PRO A 35 -3.89 -3.87 -18.19
C PRO A 35 -5.05 -3.98 -17.19
N GLU A 36 -6.17 -4.57 -17.62
CA GLU A 36 -7.36 -4.75 -16.76
C GLU A 36 -7.20 -5.92 -15.78
N ASP A 37 -6.43 -6.95 -16.15
CA ASP A 37 -6.13 -8.10 -15.30
C ASP A 37 -4.71 -8.62 -15.59
N PRO A 38 -3.68 -8.04 -14.97
CA PRO A 38 -2.29 -8.45 -15.19
C PRO A 38 -2.00 -9.91 -14.85
N GLY A 39 -2.81 -10.53 -13.99
CA GLY A 39 -2.71 -11.95 -13.63
C GLY A 39 -2.85 -12.88 -14.83
N GLN A 40 -3.70 -12.54 -15.79
CA GLN A 40 -3.89 -13.34 -17.02
C GLN A 40 -2.62 -13.38 -17.88
N ALA A 41 -1.95 -12.23 -18.07
CA ALA A 41 -0.70 -12.18 -18.81
C ALA A 41 0.40 -13.00 -18.11
N ILE A 42 0.45 -12.94 -16.77
CA ILE A 42 1.42 -13.69 -15.96
C ILE A 42 1.21 -15.20 -16.14
N VAL A 43 -0.01 -15.70 -15.96
CA VAL A 43 -0.31 -17.15 -16.09
C VAL A 43 -0.07 -17.64 -17.52
N ARG A 44 -0.50 -16.89 -18.53
CA ARG A 44 -0.23 -17.22 -19.93
C ARG A 44 1.28 -17.25 -20.21
N GLY A 45 2.01 -16.23 -19.82
CA GLY A 45 3.46 -16.15 -20.01
C GLY A 45 4.20 -17.24 -19.25
N LEU A 46 3.74 -17.63 -18.06
CA LEU A 46 4.27 -18.73 -17.27
C LEU A 46 4.09 -20.06 -18.03
N GLY A 47 2.89 -20.35 -18.55
CA GLY A 47 2.64 -21.53 -19.38
C GLY A 47 3.55 -21.60 -20.60
N GLU A 48 3.61 -20.50 -21.37
CA GLU A 48 4.46 -20.41 -22.57
C GLU A 48 5.97 -20.57 -22.25
N LEU A 49 6.43 -20.07 -21.10
CA LEU A 49 7.81 -20.24 -20.65
C LEU A 49 8.11 -21.69 -20.24
N LEU A 50 7.19 -22.31 -19.52
CA LEU A 50 7.32 -23.72 -19.09
C LEU A 50 7.29 -24.69 -20.29
N ASP A 51 6.46 -24.44 -21.28
CA ASP A 51 6.45 -25.19 -22.53
C ASP A 51 7.78 -25.06 -23.30
N GLN A 52 8.34 -23.84 -23.35
CA GLN A 52 9.64 -23.56 -24.00
C GLN A 52 10.80 -24.34 -23.36
N ILE A 53 10.74 -24.60 -22.05
CA ILE A 53 11.79 -25.33 -21.31
C ILE A 53 11.50 -26.83 -21.16
N GLY A 54 10.72 -27.40 -22.07
CA GLY A 54 10.48 -28.84 -22.17
C GLY A 54 9.18 -29.33 -21.56
N GLY A 55 8.17 -28.45 -21.43
CA GLY A 55 6.83 -28.82 -20.94
C GLY A 55 6.81 -29.15 -19.46
N ARG A 56 7.54 -28.37 -18.65
CA ARG A 56 7.59 -28.54 -17.20
C ARG A 56 6.29 -28.09 -16.53
N GLY A 57 5.97 -28.70 -15.39
CA GLY A 57 4.77 -28.34 -14.63
C GLY A 57 4.95 -27.06 -13.78
N VAL A 58 3.87 -26.32 -13.58
CA VAL A 58 3.85 -25.15 -12.66
C VAL A 58 4.19 -25.56 -11.23
N ASP A 59 3.88 -26.81 -10.85
CA ASP A 59 4.16 -27.39 -9.54
C ASP A 59 5.67 -27.67 -9.29
N GLU A 60 6.51 -27.58 -10.33
CA GLU A 60 7.97 -27.66 -10.21
C GLU A 60 8.61 -26.30 -9.86
N VAL A 61 7.83 -25.21 -9.87
CA VAL A 61 8.29 -23.88 -9.49
C VAL A 61 8.46 -23.83 -7.97
N ALA A 62 9.71 -23.73 -7.52
CA ALA A 62 10.05 -23.68 -6.10
C ALA A 62 10.09 -22.26 -5.54
N TYR A 63 10.25 -21.26 -6.41
CA TYR A 63 10.29 -19.84 -6.03
C TYR A 63 9.67 -18.99 -7.11
N PHE A 64 8.79 -18.08 -6.70
CA PHE A 64 8.14 -17.12 -7.59
C PHE A 64 8.25 -15.71 -6.99
N ALA A 65 8.81 -14.78 -7.75
CA ALA A 65 8.90 -13.35 -7.38
C ALA A 65 8.28 -12.48 -8.47
N HIS A 66 7.52 -11.49 -8.03
CA HIS A 66 6.79 -10.60 -8.91
C HIS A 66 7.18 -9.13 -8.68
N GLY A 67 7.65 -8.46 -9.73
CA GLY A 67 7.78 -7.01 -9.81
C GLY A 67 6.52 -6.39 -10.41
N THR A 68 6.04 -5.31 -9.79
CA THR A 68 4.83 -4.63 -10.26
C THR A 68 4.91 -3.12 -10.09
N THR A 69 4.30 -2.40 -11.01
CA THR A 69 4.12 -0.95 -10.95
C THR A 69 2.70 -0.53 -10.58
N VAL A 70 1.86 -1.46 -10.09
CA VAL A 70 0.44 -1.20 -9.77
C VAL A 70 0.28 -0.03 -8.80
N GLY A 71 1.03 -0.01 -7.69
CA GLY A 71 0.99 1.08 -6.72
C GLY A 71 1.44 2.41 -7.33
N THR A 72 2.55 2.43 -8.06
CA THR A 72 3.04 3.63 -8.74
C THR A 72 2.03 4.15 -9.77
N ASN A 73 1.43 3.27 -10.55
CA ASN A 73 0.42 3.64 -11.54
C ASN A 73 -0.85 4.18 -10.88
N ALA A 74 -1.31 3.56 -9.79
CA ALA A 74 -2.46 4.06 -9.02
C ALA A 74 -2.20 5.48 -8.47
N LEU A 75 -0.98 5.73 -7.97
CA LEU A 75 -0.55 7.04 -7.48
C LEU A 75 -0.55 8.09 -8.60
N LEU A 76 0.11 7.79 -9.72
CA LEU A 76 0.27 8.73 -10.85
C LEU A 76 -1.06 9.04 -11.56
N THR A 77 -1.98 8.07 -11.60
CA THR A 77 -3.29 8.24 -12.24
C THR A 77 -4.39 8.71 -11.30
N GLY A 78 -4.09 8.89 -10.00
CA GLY A 78 -5.08 9.29 -9.00
C GLY A 78 -6.16 8.23 -8.73
N ARG A 79 -5.87 6.94 -8.96
CA ARG A 79 -6.81 5.81 -8.83
C ARG A 79 -6.60 5.01 -7.54
N GLY A 80 -6.27 5.66 -6.44
CA GLY A 80 -6.19 5.04 -5.12
C GLY A 80 -7.54 4.93 -4.43
N ALA A 81 -7.53 4.37 -3.23
CA ALA A 81 -8.71 4.18 -2.41
C ALA A 81 -9.26 5.50 -1.86
N ARG A 82 -10.58 5.61 -1.71
CA ARG A 82 -11.20 6.75 -1.02
C ARG A 82 -10.80 6.70 0.46
N THR A 83 -9.90 7.61 0.83
CA THR A 83 -9.20 7.59 2.11
C THR A 83 -9.68 8.71 3.02
N GLY A 84 -9.86 8.40 4.31
CA GLY A 84 -10.05 9.36 5.39
C GLY A 84 -8.78 9.56 6.22
N LEU A 85 -8.71 10.65 6.97
CA LEU A 85 -7.64 10.94 7.90
C LEU A 85 -8.20 11.24 9.29
N ILE A 86 -7.60 10.67 10.32
CA ILE A 86 -7.80 11.06 11.72
C ILE A 86 -6.49 11.64 12.24
N THR A 87 -6.54 12.84 12.78
CA THR A 87 -5.35 13.55 13.29
C THR A 87 -5.65 14.32 14.57
N THR A 88 -4.60 14.78 15.25
CA THR A 88 -4.68 15.64 16.44
C THR A 88 -5.44 16.93 16.13
N ARG A 89 -6.33 17.35 17.02
CA ARG A 89 -7.08 18.62 16.90
C ARG A 89 -6.13 19.82 16.68
N GLY A 90 -6.48 20.65 15.66
CA GLY A 90 -5.68 21.79 15.22
C GLY A 90 -4.65 21.48 14.11
N PHE A 91 -4.56 20.19 13.66
CA PHE A 91 -3.57 19.76 12.66
C PHE A 91 -4.18 19.20 11.36
N ARG A 92 -5.49 19.34 11.18
CA ARG A 92 -6.20 18.88 9.97
C ARG A 92 -5.63 19.43 8.67
N ASP A 93 -5.15 20.65 8.68
CA ASP A 93 -4.68 21.34 7.48
C ASP A 93 -3.18 21.12 7.21
N LEU A 94 -2.49 20.31 8.04
CA LEU A 94 -1.08 20.00 7.87
C LEU A 94 -0.78 19.34 6.50
N LEU A 95 -1.66 18.48 6.03
CA LEU A 95 -1.52 17.83 4.72
C LEU A 95 -1.55 18.84 3.55
N GLU A 96 -2.30 19.92 3.70
CA GLU A 96 -2.42 21.00 2.72
C GLU A 96 -1.29 22.02 2.83
N LEU A 97 -0.96 22.40 4.06
CA LEU A 97 0.11 23.35 4.33
C LEU A 97 1.48 22.77 3.92
N GLY A 98 1.68 21.46 4.15
CA GLY A 98 2.95 20.80 3.88
C GLY A 98 4.08 21.47 4.66
N ARG A 99 5.19 21.73 3.99
CA ARG A 99 6.32 22.50 4.55
C ARG A 99 6.18 24.02 4.39
N GLY A 100 4.98 24.53 4.09
CA GLY A 100 4.75 25.96 3.89
C GLY A 100 5.41 26.56 2.63
N ARG A 101 5.96 25.73 1.75
CA ARG A 101 6.60 26.19 0.51
C ARG A 101 5.55 26.42 -0.58
N ARG A 102 5.73 27.49 -1.37
CA ARG A 102 4.96 27.71 -2.60
C ARG A 102 5.43 26.75 -3.70
N PRO A 103 4.53 26.26 -4.58
CA PRO A 103 4.91 25.41 -5.72
C PRO A 103 5.91 26.12 -6.65
N HIS A 104 5.67 27.42 -6.90
CA HIS A 104 6.56 28.29 -7.68
C HIS A 104 6.89 29.56 -6.89
N MET A 105 8.16 29.90 -6.82
CA MET A 105 8.64 31.03 -6.01
C MET A 105 8.09 32.38 -6.51
N TYR A 106 7.96 32.54 -7.80
CA TYR A 106 7.56 33.79 -8.47
C TYR A 106 6.11 33.80 -8.97
N ASP A 107 5.37 32.71 -8.79
CA ASP A 107 3.96 32.63 -9.14
C ASP A 107 3.12 32.46 -7.85
N ALA A 108 2.48 33.54 -7.45
CA ALA A 108 1.65 33.59 -6.24
C ALA A 108 0.28 32.88 -6.45
N GLN A 109 -0.11 32.62 -7.71
CA GLN A 109 -1.38 31.98 -8.06
C GLN A 109 -1.24 30.49 -8.34
N ALA A 110 0.00 29.95 -8.35
CA ALA A 110 0.22 28.53 -8.54
C ALA A 110 -0.37 27.71 -7.37
N ASP A 111 -1.32 26.85 -7.70
CA ASP A 111 -1.94 25.95 -6.74
C ASP A 111 -0.99 24.81 -6.36
N LYS A 112 -1.12 24.34 -5.12
CA LYS A 112 -0.46 23.11 -4.66
C LYS A 112 -1.15 21.89 -5.29
N PRO A 113 -0.43 20.77 -5.44
CA PRO A 113 -1.07 19.50 -5.80
C PRO A 113 -2.23 19.18 -4.84
N VAL A 114 -3.34 18.69 -5.40
CA VAL A 114 -4.50 18.31 -4.60
C VAL A 114 -4.12 17.15 -3.67
N PRO A 115 -4.31 17.26 -2.35
CA PRO A 115 -4.03 16.18 -1.42
C PRO A 115 -4.90 14.94 -1.67
N PHE A 116 -4.36 13.73 -1.46
CA PHE A 116 -5.11 12.47 -1.62
C PHE A 116 -6.31 12.33 -0.69
N VAL A 117 -6.29 13.04 0.43
CA VAL A 117 -7.44 13.10 1.34
C VAL A 117 -8.01 14.52 1.29
N PRO A 118 -9.21 14.73 0.72
CA PRO A 118 -9.86 16.04 0.70
C PRO A 118 -10.21 16.50 2.13
N ARG A 119 -10.33 17.81 2.32
CA ARG A 119 -10.45 18.43 3.65
C ARG A 119 -11.66 17.93 4.45
N ASP A 120 -12.76 17.63 3.78
CA ASP A 120 -13.98 17.10 4.41
C ASP A 120 -13.85 15.66 4.92
N LEU A 121 -12.82 14.92 4.48
CA LEU A 121 -12.48 13.58 4.96
C LEU A 121 -11.34 13.59 6.01
N ARG A 122 -10.92 14.76 6.50
CA ARG A 122 -9.91 14.90 7.55
C ARG A 122 -10.60 15.20 8.88
N MET A 123 -10.62 14.23 9.77
CA MET A 123 -11.23 14.33 11.09
C MET A 123 -10.20 14.67 12.15
N GLU A 124 -10.61 15.44 13.14
CA GLU A 124 -9.76 15.83 14.26
C GLU A 124 -10.30 15.18 15.53
N VAL A 125 -9.40 14.72 16.38
CA VAL A 125 -9.72 14.17 17.70
C VAL A 125 -8.95 14.90 18.79
N THR A 126 -9.59 15.09 19.94
CA THR A 126 -8.97 15.70 21.11
C THR A 126 -8.04 14.70 21.76
N GLU A 127 -6.77 14.99 21.70
CA GLU A 127 -5.67 14.29 22.37
C GLU A 127 -4.42 15.18 22.33
N ARG A 128 -3.44 14.95 23.21
CA ARG A 128 -2.14 15.56 23.11
C ARG A 128 -1.08 14.73 23.80
N VAL A 129 -0.11 14.26 23.03
CA VAL A 129 1.18 13.76 23.51
C VAL A 129 2.22 14.85 23.34
N ARG A 130 3.13 15.01 24.30
CA ARG A 130 4.27 15.95 24.24
C ARG A 130 5.53 15.27 23.67
N HIS A 131 6.52 16.10 23.35
CA HIS A 131 7.80 15.63 22.79
C HIS A 131 8.55 14.63 23.70
N ASP A 132 8.29 14.67 25.00
CA ASP A 132 8.87 13.78 26.01
C ASP A 132 8.03 12.51 26.25
N GLY A 133 6.94 12.30 25.49
CA GLY A 133 6.04 11.16 25.60
C GLY A 133 4.99 11.30 26.69
N ARG A 134 4.94 12.40 27.45
CA ARG A 134 3.84 12.61 28.43
C ARG A 134 2.54 12.90 27.73
N VAL A 135 1.47 12.28 28.23
CA VAL A 135 0.11 12.61 27.81
C VAL A 135 -0.33 13.88 28.53
N GLU A 136 -0.52 14.96 27.78
CA GLU A 136 -1.03 16.23 28.28
C GLU A 136 -2.56 16.24 28.26
N VAL A 137 -3.16 15.70 27.17
CA VAL A 137 -4.59 15.53 27.03
C VAL A 137 -4.86 14.07 26.66
N PRO A 138 -5.65 13.34 27.43
CA PRO A 138 -6.06 11.98 27.09
C PRO A 138 -6.86 11.93 25.80
N LEU A 139 -6.83 10.78 25.11
CA LEU A 139 -7.61 10.56 23.90
C LEU A 139 -9.12 10.57 24.20
N ALA A 140 -9.87 11.40 23.46
CA ALA A 140 -11.33 11.46 23.53
C ALA A 140 -11.95 10.33 22.68
N HIS A 141 -12.14 9.14 23.27
CA HIS A 141 -12.63 7.95 22.56
C HIS A 141 -13.97 8.17 21.85
N ASP A 142 -14.89 8.94 22.43
CA ASP A 142 -16.21 9.22 21.81
C ASP A 142 -16.08 10.06 20.54
N GLU A 143 -15.11 11.01 20.50
CA GLU A 143 -14.80 11.77 19.29
C GLU A 143 -14.22 10.86 18.20
N VAL A 144 -13.38 9.88 18.57
CA VAL A 144 -12.86 8.88 17.64
C VAL A 144 -14.00 8.07 17.04
N ARG A 145 -14.93 7.55 17.86
CA ARG A 145 -16.10 6.80 17.37
C ARG A 145 -16.95 7.65 16.41
N ALA A 146 -17.19 8.91 16.75
CA ALA A 146 -17.93 9.83 15.90
C ALA A 146 -17.21 10.08 14.57
N ALA A 147 -15.89 10.27 14.59
CA ALA A 147 -15.06 10.45 13.39
C ALA A 147 -15.10 9.22 12.48
N VAL A 148 -14.98 8.01 13.04
CA VAL A 148 -15.04 6.74 12.30
C VAL A 148 -16.40 6.57 11.62
N ARG A 149 -17.50 6.80 12.31
CA ARG A 149 -18.86 6.74 11.73
C ARG A 149 -19.03 7.75 10.60
N ALA A 150 -18.61 8.98 10.81
CA ALA A 150 -18.70 10.03 9.80
C ALA A 150 -17.88 9.70 8.54
N LEU A 151 -16.71 9.07 8.66
CA LEU A 151 -15.90 8.61 7.53
C LEU A 151 -16.58 7.44 6.81
N ARG A 152 -17.12 6.47 7.56
CA ARG A 152 -17.88 5.34 7.02
C ARG A 152 -19.09 5.80 6.20
N GLU A 153 -19.90 6.72 6.73
CA GLU A 153 -21.07 7.31 6.06
C GLU A 153 -20.70 8.04 4.77
N ARG A 154 -19.47 8.57 4.69
CA ARG A 154 -18.94 9.22 3.48
C ARG A 154 -18.31 8.26 2.47
N GLY A 155 -18.43 6.96 2.68
CA GLY A 155 -17.96 5.93 1.75
C GLY A 155 -16.45 5.81 1.67
N VAL A 156 -15.74 6.15 2.76
CA VAL A 156 -14.30 5.89 2.90
C VAL A 156 -14.08 4.40 3.03
N VAL A 157 -13.02 3.88 2.43
CA VAL A 157 -12.63 2.46 2.51
C VAL A 157 -11.26 2.26 3.17
N ALA A 158 -10.50 3.34 3.34
CA ALA A 158 -9.22 3.33 4.03
C ALA A 158 -9.12 4.52 5.00
N ILE A 159 -8.49 4.32 6.15
CA ILE A 159 -8.31 5.36 7.17
C ILE A 159 -6.83 5.45 7.54
N ALA A 160 -6.23 6.62 7.29
CA ALA A 160 -4.93 6.98 7.82
C ALA A 160 -5.09 7.61 9.21
N VAL A 161 -4.25 7.22 10.16
CA VAL A 161 -4.17 7.84 11.48
C VAL A 161 -2.79 8.42 11.66
N CYS A 162 -2.70 9.72 11.96
CA CYS A 162 -1.44 10.39 12.23
C CYS A 162 -1.60 11.42 13.34
N LEU A 163 -1.09 11.08 14.52
CA LEU A 163 -1.12 11.95 15.69
C LEU A 163 0.25 12.57 15.96
N LEU A 164 0.27 13.69 16.66
CA LEU A 164 1.52 14.29 17.08
C LEU A 164 2.27 13.37 18.05
N TYR A 165 3.58 13.25 17.84
CA TYR A 165 4.50 12.46 18.67
C TYR A 165 4.14 10.97 18.82
N SER A 166 3.32 10.42 17.94
CA SER A 166 2.98 8.99 17.95
C SER A 166 4.17 8.06 17.78
N TYR A 167 5.26 8.54 17.17
CA TYR A 167 6.54 7.80 17.07
C TYR A 167 7.25 7.66 18.42
N VAL A 168 6.98 8.55 19.39
CA VAL A 168 7.49 8.45 20.77
C VAL A 168 6.52 7.62 21.62
N ARG A 169 5.21 7.85 21.45
CA ARG A 169 4.15 7.19 22.21
C ARG A 169 2.98 6.79 21.31
N PRO A 170 2.92 5.53 20.86
CA PRO A 170 1.92 5.06 19.89
C PRO A 170 0.55 4.71 20.50
N ASP A 171 0.39 4.77 21.84
CA ASP A 171 -0.80 4.23 22.54
C ASP A 171 -2.12 4.83 22.02
N HIS A 172 -2.17 6.14 21.74
CA HIS A 172 -3.37 6.78 21.23
C HIS A 172 -3.71 6.31 19.82
N GLU A 173 -2.73 6.16 18.92
CA GLU A 173 -2.98 5.62 17.57
C GLU A 173 -3.44 4.17 17.61
N ARG A 174 -2.84 3.34 18.47
CA ARG A 174 -3.27 1.94 18.67
C ARG A 174 -4.70 1.87 19.14
N ALA A 175 -5.08 2.69 20.14
CA ALA A 175 -6.45 2.77 20.63
C ALA A 175 -7.44 3.21 19.53
N ILE A 176 -7.04 4.17 18.68
CA ILE A 176 -7.84 4.56 17.50
C ILE A 176 -7.98 3.38 16.54
N GLY A 177 -6.89 2.66 16.26
CA GLY A 177 -6.91 1.47 15.41
C GLY A 177 -7.85 0.37 15.93
N GLU A 178 -7.88 0.13 17.24
CA GLU A 178 -8.82 -0.81 17.88
C GLU A 178 -10.27 -0.35 17.70
N ILE A 179 -10.56 0.94 17.90
CA ILE A 179 -11.90 1.50 17.69
C ILE A 179 -12.33 1.37 16.23
N ILE A 180 -11.44 1.66 15.27
CA ILE A 180 -11.76 1.51 13.85
C ILE A 180 -12.08 0.05 13.54
N ARG A 181 -11.25 -0.90 13.96
CA ARG A 181 -11.50 -2.34 13.72
C ARG A 181 -12.80 -2.84 14.35
N ALA A 182 -13.21 -2.26 15.46
CA ALA A 182 -14.46 -2.62 16.14
C ALA A 182 -15.72 -2.01 15.46
N GLU A 183 -15.65 -0.75 15.01
CA GLU A 183 -16.82 -0.03 14.46
C GLU A 183 -16.88 -0.05 12.92
N PHE A 184 -15.74 -0.32 12.25
CA PHE A 184 -15.61 -0.34 10.80
C PHE A 184 -14.61 -1.42 10.35
N PRO A 185 -14.89 -2.72 10.61
CA PRO A 185 -13.94 -3.82 10.40
C PRO A 185 -13.50 -4.00 8.95
N GLU A 186 -14.29 -3.53 7.98
CA GLU A 186 -13.97 -3.59 6.56
C GLU A 186 -12.99 -2.49 6.09
N ALA A 187 -12.67 -1.49 6.94
CA ALA A 187 -11.76 -0.43 6.57
C ALA A 187 -10.29 -0.87 6.62
N HIS A 188 -9.52 -0.52 5.59
CA HIS A 188 -8.07 -0.62 5.65
C HIS A 188 -7.51 0.47 6.58
N VAL A 189 -6.73 0.08 7.60
CA VAL A 189 -6.21 1.00 8.64
C VAL A 189 -4.70 1.13 8.51
N SER A 190 -4.21 2.36 8.44
CA SER A 190 -2.79 2.67 8.46
C SER A 190 -2.49 3.61 9.63
N LEU A 191 -1.68 3.14 10.58
CA LEU A 191 -1.22 3.92 11.73
C LEU A 191 0.18 4.48 11.45
N SER A 192 0.38 5.78 11.66
CA SER A 192 1.68 6.42 11.36
C SER A 192 2.81 5.87 12.22
N SER A 193 2.50 5.43 13.43
CA SER A 193 3.44 4.78 14.35
C SER A 193 3.89 3.38 13.92
N GLU A 194 3.20 2.76 12.96
CA GLU A 194 3.55 1.45 12.38
C GLU A 194 4.21 1.63 11.01
N VAL A 195 3.69 2.56 10.19
CA VAL A 195 4.14 2.77 8.81
C VAL A 195 5.47 3.52 8.76
N LEU A 196 5.62 4.59 9.54
CA LEU A 196 6.84 5.42 9.59
C LEU A 196 7.01 6.04 10.98
N PRO A 197 7.58 5.32 11.98
CA PRO A 197 7.72 5.82 13.35
C PRO A 197 8.90 6.81 13.48
N GLU A 198 8.87 7.88 12.69
CA GLU A 198 9.93 8.90 12.65
C GLU A 198 9.40 10.28 13.04
N PHE A 199 10.32 11.18 13.46
CA PHE A 199 9.99 12.58 13.67
C PHE A 199 9.64 13.28 12.35
N ARG A 200 9.16 14.53 12.39
CA ARG A 200 8.61 15.32 11.29
C ARG A 200 7.19 14.89 10.92
N GLU A 201 6.26 15.63 11.45
CA GLU A 201 4.82 15.35 11.35
C GLU A 201 4.29 15.35 9.91
N PHE A 202 4.78 16.24 9.03
CA PHE A 202 4.29 16.31 7.64
C PHE A 202 4.74 15.08 6.83
N GLU A 203 6.01 14.69 6.92
CA GLU A 203 6.57 13.54 6.21
C GLU A 203 5.87 12.24 6.66
N ARG A 204 5.68 12.08 7.97
CA ARG A 204 4.96 10.94 8.53
C ARG A 204 3.49 10.92 8.07
N LEU A 205 2.80 12.08 8.13
CA LEU A 205 1.42 12.22 7.66
C LEU A 205 1.30 11.90 6.16
N SER A 206 2.17 12.46 5.34
CA SER A 206 2.17 12.22 3.89
C SER A 206 2.39 10.74 3.58
N THR A 207 3.32 10.10 4.27
CA THR A 207 3.64 8.67 4.07
C THR A 207 2.47 7.78 4.48
N VAL A 208 1.88 7.98 5.67
CA VAL A 208 0.75 7.14 6.12
C VAL A 208 -0.50 7.36 5.28
N VAL A 209 -0.75 8.59 4.82
CA VAL A 209 -1.86 8.87 3.88
C VAL A 209 -1.64 8.15 2.54
N THR A 210 -0.42 8.19 2.00
CA THR A 210 -0.08 7.47 0.77
C THR A 210 -0.23 5.95 0.96
N ASN A 211 0.19 5.42 2.10
CA ASN A 211 0.02 4.00 2.44
C ASN A 211 -1.46 3.60 2.48
N ALA A 212 -2.30 4.38 3.18
CA ALA A 212 -3.75 4.12 3.24
C ALA A 212 -4.43 4.26 1.87
N TYR A 213 -3.95 5.21 1.03
CA TYR A 213 -4.48 5.43 -0.31
C TYR A 213 -4.18 4.30 -1.28
N LEU A 214 -2.99 3.69 -1.18
CA LEU A 214 -2.53 2.62 -2.08
C LEU A 214 -2.83 1.21 -1.54
N GLY A 215 -2.85 1.04 -0.23
CA GLY A 215 -2.97 -0.26 0.44
C GLY A 215 -4.09 -1.15 -0.12
N PRO A 216 -5.35 -0.70 -0.16
CA PRO A 216 -6.44 -1.51 -0.70
C PRO A 216 -6.23 -1.93 -2.16
N VAL A 217 -5.69 -1.04 -3.00
CA VAL A 217 -5.45 -1.34 -4.42
C VAL A 217 -4.39 -2.41 -4.60
N VAL A 218 -3.31 -2.33 -3.82
CA VAL A 218 -2.21 -3.31 -3.87
C VAL A 218 -2.65 -4.63 -3.26
N ALA A 219 -3.34 -4.61 -2.11
CA ALA A 219 -3.85 -5.80 -1.44
C ALA A 219 -4.82 -6.59 -2.34
N ASP A 220 -5.81 -5.91 -2.93
CA ASP A 220 -6.76 -6.54 -3.87
C ASP A 220 -6.06 -7.14 -5.10
N TYR A 221 -5.06 -6.45 -5.61
CA TYR A 221 -4.27 -6.94 -6.74
C TYR A 221 -3.50 -8.22 -6.38
N LEU A 222 -2.76 -8.20 -5.27
CA LEU A 222 -1.96 -9.35 -4.83
C LEU A 222 -2.83 -10.54 -4.46
N ALA A 223 -3.96 -10.32 -3.77
CA ALA A 223 -4.90 -11.38 -3.42
C ALA A 223 -5.49 -12.07 -4.67
N ARG A 224 -5.89 -11.28 -5.69
CA ARG A 224 -6.37 -11.84 -6.97
C ARG A 224 -5.27 -12.61 -7.69
N LEU A 225 -4.07 -12.05 -7.79
CA LEU A 225 -2.94 -12.71 -8.45
C LEU A 225 -2.57 -14.02 -7.74
N ARG A 226 -2.53 -14.03 -6.40
CA ARG A 226 -2.28 -15.23 -5.61
C ARG A 226 -3.31 -16.31 -5.89
N GLY A 227 -4.61 -15.95 -5.93
CA GLY A 227 -5.67 -16.87 -6.29
C GLY A 227 -5.52 -17.45 -7.71
N THR A 228 -5.16 -16.62 -8.68
CA THR A 228 -4.95 -17.02 -10.08
C THR A 228 -3.74 -17.94 -10.21
N LEU A 229 -2.64 -17.65 -9.53
CA LEU A 229 -1.43 -18.50 -9.51
C LEU A 229 -1.71 -19.86 -8.83
N ALA A 230 -2.41 -19.85 -7.71
CA ALA A 230 -2.81 -21.11 -7.03
C ALA A 230 -3.71 -21.97 -7.93
N ALA A 231 -4.68 -21.36 -8.62
CA ALA A 231 -5.54 -22.07 -9.57
C ALA A 231 -4.78 -22.63 -10.78
N SER A 232 -3.66 -22.02 -11.17
CA SER A 232 -2.78 -22.55 -12.23
C SER A 232 -1.88 -23.72 -11.78
N GLY A 233 -1.87 -24.04 -10.47
CA GLY A 233 -1.10 -25.14 -9.91
C GLY A 233 0.20 -24.73 -9.19
N LEU A 234 0.46 -23.42 -9.02
CA LEU A 234 1.60 -22.95 -8.24
C LEU A 234 1.45 -23.34 -6.77
N ARG A 235 2.49 -23.99 -6.22
CA ARG A 235 2.48 -24.51 -4.83
C ARG A 235 3.34 -23.69 -3.87
N CYS A 236 4.34 -22.97 -4.38
CA CYS A 236 5.17 -22.12 -3.53
C CYS A 236 4.44 -20.82 -3.18
N GLU A 237 4.78 -20.22 -2.03
CA GLU A 237 4.32 -18.88 -1.67
C GLU A 237 4.92 -17.85 -2.63
N PRO A 238 4.09 -17.06 -3.34
CA PRO A 238 4.59 -16.01 -4.22
C PRO A 238 5.10 -14.82 -3.42
N HIS A 239 6.14 -14.17 -3.93
CA HIS A 239 6.78 -13.00 -3.34
C HIS A 239 6.63 -11.77 -4.24
N VAL A 240 6.57 -10.59 -3.64
CA VAL A 240 6.61 -9.30 -4.36
C VAL A 240 7.92 -8.58 -4.08
N THR A 241 8.48 -7.93 -5.11
CA THR A 241 9.68 -7.11 -4.97
C THR A 241 9.34 -5.72 -4.45
N GLN A 242 10.16 -5.21 -3.55
CA GLN A 242 10.06 -3.87 -2.99
C GLN A 242 10.99 -2.90 -3.74
N SER A 243 10.70 -1.60 -3.66
CA SER A 243 11.52 -0.54 -4.30
C SER A 243 12.97 -0.50 -3.79
N ASN A 244 13.22 -1.00 -2.58
CA ASN A 244 14.56 -1.10 -1.99
C ASN A 244 15.35 -2.34 -2.47
N GLY A 245 14.75 -3.16 -3.36
CA GLY A 245 15.34 -4.42 -3.85
C GLY A 245 15.08 -5.63 -2.95
N GLY A 246 14.38 -5.46 -1.84
CA GLY A 246 13.92 -6.57 -0.99
C GLY A 246 12.77 -7.35 -1.63
N VAL A 247 12.49 -8.52 -1.08
CA VAL A 247 11.35 -9.39 -1.47
C VAL A 247 10.60 -9.81 -0.22
N ILE A 248 9.29 -9.74 -0.27
CA ILE A 248 8.40 -10.17 0.82
C ILE A 248 7.30 -11.08 0.27
N PRO A 249 6.77 -12.03 1.07
CA PRO A 249 5.62 -12.83 0.68
C PRO A 249 4.40 -11.96 0.37
N PHE A 250 3.54 -12.39 -0.57
CA PHE A 250 2.30 -11.67 -0.90
C PHE A 250 1.44 -11.44 0.34
N VAL A 251 1.28 -12.47 1.19
CA VAL A 251 0.50 -12.37 2.45
C VAL A 251 1.01 -11.30 3.41
N THR A 252 2.26 -10.89 3.31
CA THR A 252 2.83 -9.80 4.13
C THR A 252 2.57 -8.43 3.51
N ALA A 253 2.39 -8.38 2.19
CA ALA A 253 2.17 -7.16 1.42
C ALA A 253 0.67 -6.83 1.23
N GLU A 254 -0.24 -7.80 1.45
CA GLU A 254 -1.69 -7.65 1.49
C GLU A 254 -2.14 -6.97 2.80
#